data_6034efe9de8431c73d491fd7af8449da
#
_entry.id   6034efe9de8431c73d491fd7af8449da
#
_cell.length_a   1.000
_cell.length_b   1.000
_cell.length_c   1.000
_cell.angle_alpha   90.00
_cell.angle_beta   90.00
_cell.angle_gamma   90.00
#
_symmetry.space_group_name_H-M   'P 1'
#
loop_
_entity.id
_entity.type
_entity.pdbx_description
1 polymer ?
#
loop_
_entity_poly.entity_id
_entity_poly.type
_entity_poly.pdbx_seq_one_letter_code
_entity_poly.pdbx_strand_id
1 'polypeptide(L)'
;MIRRITNSHKPMKRKMKESHTEEILTYDELSPKQQQYVVDNWANMRKLSDVLYDWFNDYIMDCYDYDKGEIANKYEKEYLFDIDSKKLYWQSNSQGPYPEWDLGRVFGTYCGQTKSGVDYCIEFYGRGLDVQYDLDVDGYYDVEAEVDESDIDSKLNIPIKDIVDGAQSFIDEMWNLIKETCQAYPDDEWVAGTLEANPDAFEFIVTDDGRVKAY
;
A
#
# COMPACT_ATOMS: atom_id res chain seq x y z
N MET A 1 57.93 39.62 -63.05
CA MET A 1 56.47 39.25 -63.01
C MET A 1 56.12 38.79 -61.69
N ILE A 2 55.59 39.68 -60.78
CA ILE A 2 55.32 39.42 -59.39
C ILE A 2 53.83 39.18 -59.27
N ARG A 3 53.41 37.92 -58.90
CA ARG A 3 52.03 37.58 -58.58
C ARG A 3 51.69 37.98 -57.14
N ARG A 4 50.80 38.92 -56.96
CA ARG A 4 50.18 39.25 -55.67
C ARG A 4 49.16 38.19 -55.34
N ILE A 5 49.35 37.51 -54.19
CA ILE A 5 48.35 36.61 -53.56
C ILE A 5 47.52 37.47 -52.60
N THR A 6 46.27 37.72 -52.92
CA THR A 6 45.32 38.38 -52.02
C THR A 6 44.62 37.31 -51.16
N ASN A 7 45.04 37.23 -49.89
CA ASN A 7 44.37 36.44 -48.91
C ASN A 7 43.09 37.17 -48.44
N SER A 8 41.95 36.75 -48.93
CA SER A 8 40.62 37.18 -48.44
C SER A 8 40.29 36.39 -47.17
N HIS A 9 40.60 36.95 -46.03
CA HIS A 9 40.06 36.46 -44.75
C HIS A 9 38.60 36.93 -44.60
N LYS A 10 37.63 36.02 -44.83
CA LYS A 10 36.26 36.21 -44.40
C LYS A 10 36.22 36.10 -42.89
N PRO A 11 35.68 37.07 -42.12
CA PRO A 11 35.52 36.96 -40.72
C PRO A 11 34.48 35.84 -40.44
N MET A 12 34.92 34.78 -39.69
CA MET A 12 34.08 33.75 -39.19
C MET A 12 33.17 34.38 -38.14
N LYS A 13 31.89 34.59 -38.46
CA LYS A 13 30.88 34.96 -37.47
C LYS A 13 30.84 33.87 -36.41
N ARG A 14 31.45 34.11 -35.26
CA ARG A 14 31.18 33.35 -34.03
C ARG A 14 29.70 33.49 -33.73
N LYS A 15 28.92 32.40 -33.88
CA LYS A 15 27.61 32.31 -33.30
C LYS A 15 27.84 32.48 -31.80
N MET A 16 27.43 33.60 -31.20
CA MET A 16 27.26 33.73 -29.78
C MET A 16 26.28 32.61 -29.39
N LYS A 17 26.69 31.69 -28.50
CA LYS A 17 25.77 30.83 -27.78
C LYS A 17 24.84 31.80 -27.05
N GLU A 18 23.57 31.77 -27.42
CA GLU A 18 22.52 32.36 -26.60
C GLU A 18 22.68 31.71 -25.23
N SER A 19 22.91 32.51 -24.19
CA SER A 19 22.86 32.07 -22.81
C SER A 19 21.40 31.76 -22.53
N HIS A 20 21.03 30.49 -22.55
CA HIS A 20 19.74 30.09 -22.03
C HIS A 20 19.72 30.44 -20.55
N THR A 21 18.87 31.37 -20.17
CA THR A 21 18.56 31.66 -18.77
C THR A 21 17.64 30.55 -18.31
N GLU A 22 18.13 29.72 -17.41
CA GLU A 22 17.31 28.75 -16.69
C GLU A 22 16.84 29.45 -15.40
N GLU A 23 15.55 29.44 -15.15
CA GLU A 23 14.94 29.96 -13.92
C GLU A 23 14.54 28.78 -13.05
N ILE A 24 14.88 28.84 -11.76
CA ILE A 24 14.50 27.82 -10.77
C ILE A 24 13.29 28.38 -10.02
N LEU A 25 12.18 27.65 -10.06
CA LEU A 25 10.90 28.04 -9.48
C LEU A 25 10.36 26.91 -8.59
N THR A 26 9.61 27.25 -7.57
CA THR A 26 8.79 26.33 -6.78
C THR A 26 7.48 26.04 -7.51
N TYR A 27 6.70 25.05 -7.05
CA TYR A 27 5.47 24.64 -7.76
C TYR A 27 4.44 25.77 -7.84
N ASP A 28 4.29 26.56 -6.80
CA ASP A 28 3.35 27.71 -6.75
C ASP A 28 3.80 28.92 -7.58
N GLU A 29 5.09 29.02 -7.88
CA GLU A 29 5.66 30.04 -8.77
C GLU A 29 5.47 29.71 -10.27
N LEU A 30 5.15 28.45 -10.58
CA LEU A 30 4.85 28.01 -11.94
C LEU A 30 3.51 28.62 -12.42
N SER A 31 3.44 28.99 -13.70
CA SER A 31 2.15 29.34 -14.31
C SER A 31 1.18 28.14 -14.29
N PRO A 32 -0.16 28.35 -14.30
CA PRO A 32 -1.14 27.26 -14.28
C PRO A 32 -0.94 26.22 -15.42
N LYS A 33 -0.46 26.66 -16.57
CA LYS A 33 -0.14 25.76 -17.70
C LYS A 33 1.08 24.89 -17.41
N GLN A 34 2.06 25.42 -16.69
CA GLN A 34 3.26 24.69 -16.29
C GLN A 34 2.97 23.73 -15.16
N GLN A 35 2.13 24.14 -14.19
CA GLN A 35 1.63 23.24 -13.11
C GLN A 35 0.90 22.03 -13.71
N GLN A 36 -0.03 22.28 -14.64
CA GLN A 36 -0.73 21.18 -15.34
C GLN A 36 0.25 20.28 -16.11
N TYR A 37 1.25 20.86 -16.77
CA TYR A 37 2.28 20.07 -17.46
C TYR A 37 3.07 19.18 -16.49
N VAL A 38 3.39 19.67 -15.28
CA VAL A 38 4.07 18.88 -14.25
C VAL A 38 3.19 17.71 -13.82
N VAL A 39 1.91 17.97 -13.53
CA VAL A 39 0.93 16.92 -13.16
C VAL A 39 0.78 15.89 -14.29
N ASP A 40 0.59 16.31 -15.53
CA ASP A 40 0.41 15.39 -16.67
C ASP A 40 1.67 14.55 -16.98
N ASN A 41 2.85 14.97 -16.50
CA ASN A 41 4.13 14.35 -16.85
C ASN A 41 5.00 13.94 -15.65
N TRP A 42 4.49 13.99 -14.44
CA TRP A 42 5.26 13.74 -13.23
C TRP A 42 6.02 12.40 -13.25
N ALA A 43 5.39 11.34 -13.74
CA ALA A 43 5.98 10.00 -13.81
C ALA A 43 7.22 9.93 -14.73
N ASN A 44 7.36 10.88 -15.66
CA ASN A 44 8.52 11.00 -16.56
C ASN A 44 9.63 11.91 -15.96
N MET A 45 9.36 12.58 -14.86
CA MET A 45 10.30 13.45 -14.14
C MET A 45 10.97 12.67 -13.01
N ARG A 46 12.06 11.94 -13.30
CA ARG A 46 12.63 10.92 -12.42
C ARG A 46 12.77 11.35 -10.95
N LYS A 47 13.35 12.52 -10.66
CA LYS A 47 13.53 12.97 -9.28
C LYS A 47 12.19 13.24 -8.58
N LEU A 48 11.25 13.82 -9.28
CA LEU A 48 9.90 14.10 -8.78
C LEU A 48 9.15 12.78 -8.56
N SER A 49 9.19 11.89 -9.55
CA SER A 49 8.49 10.61 -9.46
C SER A 49 9.01 9.74 -8.31
N ASP A 50 10.32 9.66 -8.11
CA ASP A 50 10.91 8.87 -7.04
C ASP A 50 10.37 9.32 -5.67
N VAL A 51 10.33 10.64 -5.41
CA VAL A 51 9.82 11.19 -4.13
C VAL A 51 8.29 11.06 -4.00
N LEU A 52 7.53 11.32 -5.08
CA LEU A 52 6.08 11.19 -5.04
C LEU A 52 5.64 9.73 -4.84
N TYR A 53 6.37 8.76 -5.40
CA TYR A 53 6.10 7.35 -5.13
C TYR A 53 6.37 6.98 -3.66
N ASP A 54 7.46 7.46 -3.07
CA ASP A 54 7.75 7.21 -1.66
C ASP A 54 6.65 7.80 -0.76
N TRP A 55 6.24 9.06 -1.00
CA TRP A 55 5.16 9.69 -0.24
C TRP A 55 3.80 9.02 -0.44
N PHE A 56 3.52 8.56 -1.65
CA PHE A 56 2.30 7.81 -1.92
C PHE A 56 2.29 6.46 -1.20
N ASN A 57 3.42 5.77 -1.17
CA ASN A 57 3.53 4.51 -0.43
C ASN A 57 3.27 4.71 1.07
N ASP A 58 3.83 5.77 1.67
CA ASP A 58 3.57 6.11 3.07
C ASP A 58 2.07 6.39 3.29
N TYR A 59 1.47 7.22 2.44
CA TYR A 59 0.03 7.53 2.50
C TYR A 59 -0.85 6.28 2.38
N ILE A 60 -0.56 5.39 1.42
CA ILE A 60 -1.32 4.16 1.23
C ILE A 60 -1.15 3.19 2.40
N MET A 61 0.01 3.14 3.02
CA MET A 61 0.23 2.30 4.21
C MET A 61 -0.52 2.84 5.42
N ASP A 62 -0.60 4.16 5.60
CA ASP A 62 -1.43 4.76 6.65
C ASP A 62 -2.92 4.45 6.44
N CYS A 63 -3.42 4.54 5.20
CA CYS A 63 -4.78 4.13 4.85
C CYS A 63 -5.03 2.64 5.13
N TYR A 64 -4.10 1.78 4.73
CA TYR A 64 -4.18 0.34 4.99
C TYR A 64 -4.27 0.03 6.49
N ASP A 65 -3.43 0.64 7.31
CA ASP A 65 -3.44 0.41 8.76
C ASP A 65 -4.75 0.88 9.41
N TYR A 66 -5.33 1.99 8.93
CA TYR A 66 -6.64 2.45 9.36
C TYR A 66 -7.74 1.45 8.97
N ASP A 67 -7.84 1.09 7.70
CA ASP A 67 -8.88 0.20 7.17
C ASP A 67 -8.77 -1.20 7.78
N LYS A 68 -7.57 -1.72 7.98
CA LYS A 68 -7.32 -2.97 8.71
C LYS A 68 -7.91 -2.92 10.11
N GLY A 69 -7.72 -1.79 10.82
CA GLY A 69 -8.30 -1.57 12.14
C GLY A 69 -9.83 -1.56 12.12
N GLU A 70 -10.44 -0.91 11.13
CA GLU A 70 -11.91 -0.87 10.98
C GLU A 70 -12.49 -2.26 10.67
N ILE A 71 -11.82 -3.03 9.80
CA ILE A 71 -12.22 -4.42 9.50
C ILE A 71 -12.13 -5.26 10.79
N ALA A 72 -11.02 -5.23 11.53
CA ALA A 72 -10.88 -5.96 12.78
C ALA A 72 -11.99 -5.59 13.77
N ASN A 73 -12.21 -4.31 14.04
CA ASN A 73 -13.28 -3.82 14.93
C ASN A 73 -14.69 -4.28 14.50
N LYS A 74 -14.95 -4.41 13.20
CA LYS A 74 -16.23 -4.93 12.69
C LYS A 74 -16.44 -6.37 13.13
N TYR A 75 -15.43 -7.22 12.90
CA TYR A 75 -15.53 -8.65 13.23
C TYR A 75 -15.50 -8.92 14.75
N GLU A 76 -14.75 -8.12 15.51
CA GLU A 76 -14.80 -8.16 16.99
C GLU A 76 -16.21 -7.87 17.53
N LYS A 77 -16.91 -6.93 16.93
CA LYS A 77 -18.29 -6.57 17.34
C LYS A 77 -19.33 -7.57 16.85
N GLU A 78 -19.20 -8.06 15.62
CA GLU A 78 -20.20 -8.92 14.98
C GLU A 78 -20.11 -10.37 15.48
N TYR A 79 -18.88 -10.87 15.61
CA TYR A 79 -18.60 -12.28 15.94
C TYR A 79 -18.03 -12.47 17.34
N LEU A 80 -17.78 -11.40 18.09
CA LEU A 80 -17.13 -11.42 19.39
C LEU A 80 -15.72 -12.03 19.36
N PHE A 81 -15.02 -11.84 18.25
CA PHE A 81 -13.64 -12.26 18.11
C PHE A 81 -12.71 -11.32 18.88
N ASP A 82 -11.62 -11.85 19.38
CA ASP A 82 -10.46 -11.07 19.84
C ASP A 82 -9.36 -11.17 18.77
N ILE A 83 -9.19 -10.11 17.96
CA ILE A 83 -8.32 -10.12 16.79
C ILE A 83 -7.03 -9.34 17.08
N ASP A 84 -5.88 -10.01 16.93
CA ASP A 84 -4.57 -9.35 16.94
C ASP A 84 -4.17 -8.90 15.52
N SER A 85 -4.72 -7.77 15.08
CA SER A 85 -4.47 -7.22 13.76
C SER A 85 -2.98 -6.90 13.48
N LYS A 86 -2.13 -6.81 14.52
CA LYS A 86 -0.68 -6.62 14.39
C LYS A 86 0.05 -7.85 13.84
N LYS A 87 -0.57 -9.01 13.94
CA LYS A 87 -0.05 -10.26 13.38
C LYS A 87 -0.39 -10.44 11.90
N LEU A 88 -1.26 -9.58 11.37
CA LEU A 88 -1.67 -9.60 9.97
C LEU A 88 -0.84 -8.59 9.21
N TYR A 89 0.11 -9.06 8.43
CA TYR A 89 0.93 -8.24 7.56
C TYR A 89 1.07 -8.90 6.19
N TRP A 90 1.49 -8.12 5.22
CA TRP A 90 1.67 -8.59 3.87
C TRP A 90 3.00 -8.11 3.30
N GLN A 91 3.48 -8.84 2.31
CA GLN A 91 4.67 -8.46 1.56
C GLN A 91 4.32 -8.33 0.07
N SER A 92 4.91 -7.33 -0.56
CA SER A 92 4.92 -7.22 -2.02
C SER A 92 6.21 -7.82 -2.55
N ASN A 93 6.11 -8.71 -3.50
CA ASN A 93 7.26 -9.30 -4.19
C ASN A 93 7.01 -9.40 -5.70
N SER A 94 8.00 -9.88 -6.46
CA SER A 94 7.90 -10.01 -7.92
C SER A 94 6.80 -10.96 -8.41
N GLN A 95 6.18 -11.72 -7.52
CA GLN A 95 5.10 -12.67 -7.82
C GLN A 95 3.72 -12.14 -7.41
N GLY A 96 3.65 -10.97 -6.80
CA GLY A 96 2.43 -10.30 -6.34
C GLY A 96 2.39 -10.09 -4.82
N PRO A 97 1.29 -9.50 -4.31
CA PRO A 97 1.08 -9.31 -2.90
C PRO A 97 0.70 -10.64 -2.24
N TYR A 98 1.37 -10.96 -1.16
CA TYR A 98 1.06 -12.15 -0.34
C TYR A 98 0.88 -11.73 1.11
N PRO A 99 -0.23 -12.12 1.76
CA PRO A 99 -0.33 -11.97 3.19
C PRO A 99 0.68 -12.93 3.84
N GLU A 100 1.47 -12.43 4.76
CA GLU A 100 2.27 -13.25 5.65
C GLU A 100 1.59 -13.26 7.01
N TRP A 101 1.23 -14.48 7.42
CA TRP A 101 0.86 -14.76 8.79
C TRP A 101 2.09 -15.34 9.49
N ASP A 102 2.28 -15.03 10.74
CA ASP A 102 3.23 -15.77 11.56
C ASP A 102 2.74 -17.22 11.64
N LEU A 103 3.35 -18.10 10.84
CA LEU A 103 3.00 -19.52 10.79
C LEU A 103 2.99 -20.13 12.20
N GLY A 104 1.85 -20.69 12.60
CA GLY A 104 1.65 -21.28 13.92
C GLY A 104 1.36 -20.28 15.04
N ARG A 105 1.10 -19.00 14.74
CA ARG A 105 0.61 -18.02 15.71
C ARG A 105 -0.86 -17.72 15.49
N VAL A 106 -1.56 -17.67 16.60
CA VAL A 106 -2.97 -17.29 16.67
C VAL A 106 -3.11 -15.82 16.27
N PHE A 107 -3.93 -15.51 15.28
CA PHE A 107 -4.26 -14.14 14.89
C PHE A 107 -5.55 -13.63 15.53
N GLY A 108 -6.37 -14.54 16.05
CA GLY A 108 -7.60 -14.21 16.73
C GLY A 108 -8.12 -15.39 17.52
N THR A 109 -9.00 -15.11 18.48
CA THR A 109 -9.64 -16.09 19.34
C THR A 109 -11.14 -15.82 19.46
N TYR A 110 -11.89 -16.87 19.70
CA TYR A 110 -13.29 -16.80 20.12
C TYR A 110 -13.48 -17.65 21.35
N CYS A 111 -14.02 -17.10 22.44
CA CYS A 111 -14.32 -17.87 23.63
C CYS A 111 -15.83 -17.78 23.91
N GLY A 112 -16.42 -18.91 24.23
CA GLY A 112 -17.85 -19.05 24.50
C GLY A 112 -18.14 -20.08 25.56
N GLN A 113 -19.43 -20.27 25.83
CA GLN A 113 -19.92 -21.26 26.76
C GLN A 113 -21.02 -22.10 26.13
N THR A 114 -20.95 -23.40 26.31
CA THR A 114 -22.00 -24.32 25.84
C THR A 114 -23.28 -24.13 26.65
N LYS A 115 -24.40 -24.65 26.14
CA LYS A 115 -25.68 -24.65 26.89
C LYS A 115 -25.63 -25.40 28.22
N SER A 116 -24.68 -26.33 28.35
CA SER A 116 -24.44 -27.09 29.59
C SER A 116 -23.50 -26.36 30.59
N GLY A 117 -23.00 -25.18 30.20
CA GLY A 117 -22.13 -24.38 31.07
C GLY A 117 -20.65 -24.77 30.97
N VAL A 118 -20.21 -25.46 29.91
CA VAL A 118 -18.81 -25.77 29.66
C VAL A 118 -18.19 -24.67 28.86
N ASP A 119 -17.09 -24.09 29.33
CA ASP A 119 -16.35 -23.05 28.61
C ASP A 119 -15.51 -23.67 27.51
N TYR A 120 -15.37 -22.95 26.38
CA TYR A 120 -14.52 -23.34 25.29
C TYR A 120 -13.90 -22.11 24.61
N CYS A 121 -12.72 -22.29 24.03
CA CYS A 121 -12.05 -21.30 23.20
C CYS A 121 -11.63 -21.91 21.87
N ILE A 122 -11.74 -21.12 20.81
CA ILE A 122 -11.28 -21.43 19.46
C ILE A 122 -10.17 -20.43 19.12
N GLU A 123 -9.00 -20.95 18.82
CA GLU A 123 -7.87 -20.14 18.37
C GLU A 123 -7.76 -20.24 16.85
N PHE A 124 -7.69 -19.09 16.16
CA PHE A 124 -7.57 -19.04 14.70
C PHE A 124 -6.13 -18.77 14.28
N TYR A 125 -5.66 -19.54 13.32
CA TYR A 125 -4.39 -19.29 12.66
C TYR A 125 -4.52 -19.48 11.15
N GLY A 126 -3.69 -18.76 10.37
CA GLY A 126 -3.75 -18.78 8.93
C GLY A 126 -2.67 -19.66 8.32
N ARG A 127 -3.03 -20.41 7.28
CA ARG A 127 -2.08 -21.03 6.38
C ARG A 127 -2.32 -20.50 4.96
N GLY A 128 -1.56 -19.48 4.58
CA GLY A 128 -1.88 -18.73 3.37
C GLY A 128 -3.19 -17.97 3.54
N LEU A 129 -4.20 -18.25 2.73
CA LEU A 129 -5.53 -17.65 2.82
C LEU A 129 -6.56 -18.55 3.55
N ASP A 130 -6.17 -19.74 3.94
CA ASP A 130 -7.07 -20.66 4.62
C ASP A 130 -6.98 -20.47 6.13
N VAL A 131 -8.12 -20.39 6.80
CA VAL A 131 -8.20 -20.36 8.25
C VAL A 131 -8.17 -21.79 8.76
N GLN A 132 -7.27 -22.02 9.70
CA GLN A 132 -7.23 -23.21 10.53
C GLN A 132 -7.56 -22.82 11.97
N TYR A 133 -7.95 -23.77 12.78
CA TYR A 133 -8.31 -23.52 14.17
C TYR A 133 -7.93 -24.66 15.08
N ASP A 134 -7.69 -24.33 16.35
CA ASP A 134 -7.60 -25.27 17.46
C ASP A 134 -8.76 -25.00 18.42
N LEU A 135 -9.39 -26.05 18.90
CA LEU A 135 -10.48 -25.98 19.85
C LEU A 135 -10.02 -26.47 21.22
N ASP A 136 -10.09 -25.62 22.23
CA ASP A 136 -9.90 -26.00 23.64
C ASP A 136 -11.25 -25.99 24.35
N VAL A 137 -11.55 -27.06 25.13
CA VAL A 137 -12.80 -27.22 25.85
C VAL A 137 -12.47 -27.61 27.31
N ASP A 138 -12.94 -26.82 28.26
CA ASP A 138 -12.69 -27.05 29.67
C ASP A 138 -13.12 -28.46 30.13
N GLY A 139 -12.17 -29.21 30.73
CA GLY A 139 -12.38 -30.56 31.21
C GLY A 139 -12.27 -31.67 30.16
N TYR A 140 -12.00 -31.32 28.93
CA TYR A 140 -11.60 -32.27 27.87
C TYR A 140 -10.11 -32.02 27.60
N TYR A 141 -9.25 -32.93 28.03
CA TYR A 141 -7.82 -32.88 27.76
C TYR A 141 -7.59 -32.99 26.25
N ASP A 142 -6.69 -32.14 25.73
CA ASP A 142 -6.14 -32.17 24.37
C ASP A 142 -6.84 -33.18 23.46
N VAL A 143 -7.86 -32.73 22.75
CA VAL A 143 -8.41 -33.53 21.66
C VAL A 143 -7.48 -33.32 20.48
N GLU A 144 -6.24 -33.88 20.59
CA GLU A 144 -5.44 -34.14 19.42
C GLU A 144 -6.25 -35.06 18.49
N ALA A 145 -6.96 -34.44 17.58
CA ALA A 145 -7.18 -34.82 16.19
C ALA A 145 -7.52 -36.29 15.84
N GLU A 146 -8.38 -36.99 16.57
CA GLU A 146 -9.10 -38.17 16.01
C GLU A 146 -10.61 -38.17 16.32
N VAL A 147 -11.15 -37.08 16.88
CA VAL A 147 -12.59 -36.94 17.03
C VAL A 147 -13.10 -36.21 15.78
N ASP A 148 -13.96 -36.91 15.02
CA ASP A 148 -14.64 -36.29 13.88
C ASP A 148 -15.33 -34.99 14.33
N GLU A 149 -15.01 -33.85 13.68
CA GLU A 149 -15.55 -32.51 14.04
C GLU A 149 -17.07 -32.54 14.20
N SER A 150 -17.77 -33.39 13.42
CA SER A 150 -19.19 -33.63 13.50
C SER A 150 -19.63 -34.23 14.85
N ASP A 151 -18.76 -34.93 15.55
CA ASP A 151 -19.04 -35.55 16.86
C ASP A 151 -18.92 -34.56 18.02
N ILE A 152 -18.02 -33.58 17.94
CA ILE A 152 -17.88 -32.51 18.95
C ILE A 152 -19.05 -31.54 18.82
N ASP A 153 -19.34 -31.11 17.61
CA ASP A 153 -20.45 -30.20 17.31
C ASP A 153 -21.80 -30.77 17.77
N SER A 154 -22.03 -32.08 17.54
CA SER A 154 -23.26 -32.73 17.95
C SER A 154 -23.38 -32.97 19.46
N LYS A 155 -22.28 -33.22 20.18
CA LYS A 155 -22.28 -33.49 21.61
C LYS A 155 -22.29 -32.24 22.49
N LEU A 156 -21.53 -31.19 22.07
CA LEU A 156 -21.38 -29.96 22.85
C LEU A 156 -22.23 -28.82 22.29
N ASN A 157 -22.77 -28.97 21.06
CA ASN A 157 -23.54 -27.97 20.34
C ASN A 157 -22.82 -26.61 20.22
N ILE A 158 -21.51 -26.68 19.92
CA ILE A 158 -20.67 -25.53 19.62
C ILE A 158 -20.87 -25.21 18.15
N PRO A 159 -21.20 -23.97 17.74
CA PRO A 159 -21.40 -23.61 16.34
C PRO A 159 -20.05 -23.34 15.64
N ILE A 160 -19.14 -24.34 15.65
CA ILE A 160 -17.76 -24.23 15.14
C ILE A 160 -17.77 -23.74 13.71
N LYS A 161 -18.63 -24.31 12.86
CA LYS A 161 -18.69 -23.97 11.46
C LYS A 161 -18.98 -22.48 11.25
N ASP A 162 -19.99 -21.94 11.93
CA ASP A 162 -20.38 -20.52 11.77
C ASP A 162 -19.27 -19.58 12.27
N ILE A 163 -18.57 -19.99 13.34
CA ILE A 163 -17.45 -19.23 13.93
C ILE A 163 -16.24 -19.24 12.95
N VAL A 164 -15.89 -20.39 12.40
CA VAL A 164 -14.77 -20.53 11.46
C VAL A 164 -15.11 -19.84 10.11
N ASP A 165 -16.33 -19.96 9.62
CA ASP A 165 -16.78 -19.24 8.41
C ASP A 165 -16.69 -17.71 8.61
N GLY A 166 -16.97 -17.21 9.84
CA GLY A 166 -16.76 -15.81 10.18
C GLY A 166 -15.29 -15.39 10.15
N ALA A 167 -14.40 -16.22 10.74
CA ALA A 167 -12.96 -15.98 10.69
C ALA A 167 -12.42 -16.03 9.25
N GLN A 168 -12.90 -16.95 8.40
CA GLN A 168 -12.55 -17.00 6.99
C GLN A 168 -13.01 -15.74 6.25
N SER A 169 -14.23 -15.26 6.53
CA SER A 169 -14.73 -14.02 5.93
C SER A 169 -13.87 -12.81 6.29
N PHE A 170 -13.35 -12.75 7.53
CA PHE A 170 -12.40 -11.73 7.94
C PHE A 170 -11.11 -11.79 7.10
N ILE A 171 -10.53 -12.97 6.94
CA ILE A 171 -9.32 -13.17 6.13
C ILE A 171 -9.55 -12.78 4.66
N ASP A 172 -10.70 -13.13 4.09
CA ASP A 172 -11.06 -12.79 2.71
C ASP A 172 -11.19 -11.27 2.52
N GLU A 173 -11.79 -10.56 3.49
CA GLU A 173 -11.89 -9.10 3.48
C GLU A 173 -10.51 -8.45 3.60
N MET A 174 -9.66 -8.94 4.49
CA MET A 174 -8.27 -8.50 4.62
C MET A 174 -7.47 -8.72 3.34
N TRP A 175 -7.66 -9.86 2.68
CA TRP A 175 -7.01 -10.14 1.39
C TRP A 175 -7.44 -9.19 0.28
N ASN A 176 -8.71 -8.80 0.26
CA ASN A 176 -9.20 -7.81 -0.70
C ASN A 176 -8.57 -6.43 -0.43
N LEU A 177 -8.50 -6.00 0.82
CA LEU A 177 -7.80 -4.76 1.19
C LEU A 177 -6.34 -4.77 0.74
N ILE A 178 -5.61 -5.87 0.97
CA ILE A 178 -4.21 -6.03 0.52
C ILE A 178 -4.11 -5.88 -1.01
N LYS A 179 -5.00 -6.51 -1.77
CA LYS A 179 -4.99 -6.41 -3.24
C LYS A 179 -5.23 -4.98 -3.71
N GLU A 180 -6.18 -4.28 -3.12
CA GLU A 180 -6.49 -2.89 -3.44
C GLU A 180 -5.30 -1.98 -3.13
N THR A 181 -4.69 -2.14 -1.95
CA THR A 181 -3.50 -1.40 -1.54
C THR A 181 -2.33 -1.62 -2.51
N CYS A 182 -2.08 -2.87 -2.93
CA CYS A 182 -1.00 -3.20 -3.85
C CYS A 182 -1.22 -2.72 -5.28
N GLN A 183 -2.45 -2.46 -5.68
CA GLN A 183 -2.81 -1.96 -7.00
C GLN A 183 -2.96 -0.44 -7.03
N ALA A 184 -2.91 0.20 -5.86
CA ALA A 184 -3.01 1.64 -5.76
C ALA A 184 -1.82 2.32 -6.46
N TYR A 185 -2.11 3.41 -7.14
CA TYR A 185 -1.15 4.19 -7.92
C TYR A 185 -1.50 5.67 -7.77
N PRO A 186 -0.51 6.57 -7.65
CA PRO A 186 -0.78 8.00 -7.58
C PRO A 186 -1.52 8.46 -8.84
N ASP A 187 -2.72 8.99 -8.66
CA ASP A 187 -3.45 9.63 -9.75
C ASP A 187 -3.11 11.13 -9.85
N ASP A 188 -3.55 11.77 -10.92
CA ASP A 188 -3.25 13.18 -11.16
C ASP A 188 -3.85 14.10 -10.10
N GLU A 189 -4.99 13.74 -9.48
CA GLU A 189 -5.63 14.52 -8.41
C GLU A 189 -4.79 14.47 -7.13
N TRP A 190 -4.33 13.29 -6.73
CA TRP A 190 -3.44 13.12 -5.59
C TRP A 190 -2.11 13.85 -5.81
N VAL A 191 -1.52 13.74 -7.00
CA VAL A 191 -0.27 14.43 -7.36
C VAL A 191 -0.44 15.94 -7.28
N ALA A 192 -1.48 16.50 -7.89
CA ALA A 192 -1.77 17.92 -7.85
C ALA A 192 -1.94 18.43 -6.41
N GLY A 193 -2.77 17.74 -5.61
CA GLY A 193 -3.01 18.10 -4.21
C GLY A 193 -1.74 18.01 -3.35
N THR A 194 -0.90 17.02 -3.59
CA THR A 194 0.38 16.86 -2.87
C THR A 194 1.37 17.97 -3.19
N LEU A 195 1.49 18.38 -4.46
CA LEU A 195 2.35 19.47 -4.89
C LEU A 195 1.84 20.83 -4.39
N GLU A 196 0.52 21.05 -4.40
CA GLU A 196 -0.10 22.27 -3.84
C GLU A 196 0.09 22.38 -2.32
N ALA A 197 0.02 21.27 -1.60
CA ALA A 197 0.23 21.22 -0.16
C ALA A 197 1.70 21.39 0.24
N ASN A 198 2.64 21.10 -0.67
CA ASN A 198 4.09 21.13 -0.42
C ASN A 198 4.84 21.87 -1.54
N PRO A 199 4.52 23.15 -1.83
CA PRO A 199 5.05 23.84 -3.00
C PRO A 199 6.57 24.00 -2.98
N ASP A 200 7.16 24.16 -1.80
CA ASP A 200 8.60 24.34 -1.60
C ASP A 200 9.40 23.03 -1.57
N ALA A 201 8.72 21.88 -1.63
CA ALA A 201 9.41 20.57 -1.57
C ALA A 201 10.13 20.22 -2.88
N PHE A 202 9.76 20.88 -3.97
CA PHE A 202 10.32 20.62 -5.30
C PHE A 202 10.70 21.92 -5.99
N GLU A 203 11.85 21.88 -6.63
CA GLU A 203 12.33 22.94 -7.52
C GLU A 203 12.20 22.50 -8.98
N PHE A 204 11.81 23.42 -9.84
CA PHE A 204 11.61 23.20 -11.26
C PHE A 204 12.46 24.15 -12.07
N ILE A 205 13.17 23.63 -13.05
CA ILE A 205 13.88 24.43 -14.02
C ILE A 205 12.93 24.74 -15.17
N VAL A 206 12.70 26.04 -15.38
CA VAL A 206 11.95 26.56 -16.53
C VAL A 206 12.94 27.16 -17.53
N THR A 207 12.91 26.63 -18.75
CA THR A 207 13.74 27.13 -19.85
C THR A 207 13.06 28.25 -20.62
N ASP A 208 13.83 29.08 -21.35
CA ASP A 208 13.31 30.22 -22.15
C ASP A 208 12.20 29.82 -23.15
N ASP A 209 12.14 28.55 -23.58
CA ASP A 209 11.09 28.00 -24.43
C ASP A 209 9.88 27.46 -23.64
N GLY A 210 9.87 27.66 -22.30
CA GLY A 210 8.77 27.32 -21.40
C GLY A 210 8.69 25.84 -21.02
N ARG A 211 9.72 25.04 -21.29
CA ARG A 211 9.80 23.64 -20.82
C ARG A 211 10.10 23.60 -19.34
N VAL A 212 9.47 22.67 -18.64
CA VAL A 212 9.63 22.43 -17.22
C VAL A 212 10.33 21.08 -16.98
N LYS A 213 11.27 21.07 -16.04
CA LYS A 213 11.94 19.85 -15.55
C LYS A 213 12.06 19.93 -14.05
N ALA A 214 11.89 18.82 -13.33
CA ALA A 214 12.24 18.76 -11.92
C ALA A 214 13.76 18.86 -11.74
N TYR A 215 14.17 19.67 -10.75
CA TYR A 215 15.56 19.92 -10.42
C TYR A 215 16.15 18.84 -9.50
#